data_79767b93793553de8fb6da520baa82c1
#
_entry.id   79767b93793553de8fb6da520baa82c1
#
_cell.length_a   1.000
_cell.length_b   1.000
_cell.length_c   1.000
_cell.angle_alpha   90.00
_cell.angle_beta   90.00
_cell.angle_gamma   90.00
#
_symmetry.space_group_name_H-M   'P 1'
#
loop_
_entity.id
_entity.type
_entity.pdbx_description
1 polymer ?
#
loop_
_entity_poly.entity_id
_entity_poly.type
_entity_poly.pdbx_seq_one_letter_code
_entity_poly.pdbx_strand_id
1 'polypeptide(L)'
;AELSRLGFEVTGMDMSEGMLESAAKRKQGLPDDIAGRLSFVAGDARTARLGRKFDAVISLFHVMSYQAGKGDLAAAFATCREHLLDGGAFLFDCWYGPAVLTQRPAVMVKRLSDGNTEVTRIAEPAMRPNDNVVDVGYAVLVTDKGSGTTETLRETHSLRYLFTPEVDTALTAAGMRLCASHAWMSAEPPGFATWSACYVGKG
;
A
#
# COMPACT_ATOMS: atom_id res chain seq x y z
N ALA A 1 3.02 12.71 -8.16
CA ALA A 1 3.26 13.54 -9.35
C ALA A 1 2.01 13.65 -10.24
N GLU A 2 1.34 12.52 -10.60
CA GLU A 2 0.16 12.59 -11.51
C GLU A 2 -0.98 13.43 -10.93
N LEU A 3 -1.35 13.26 -9.69
CA LEU A 3 -2.35 14.11 -9.05
C LEU A 3 -1.95 15.60 -9.05
N SER A 4 -0.67 15.90 -8.84
CA SER A 4 -0.17 17.29 -8.89
C SER A 4 -0.25 17.87 -10.30
N ARG A 5 -0.06 17.06 -11.34
CA ARG A 5 -0.29 17.47 -12.75
C ARG A 5 -1.76 17.77 -13.03
N LEU A 6 -2.67 17.09 -12.35
CA LEU A 6 -4.11 17.35 -12.41
C LEU A 6 -4.55 18.56 -11.57
N GLY A 7 -3.60 19.26 -10.92
CA GLY A 7 -3.87 20.47 -10.16
C GLY A 7 -4.09 20.28 -8.66
N PHE A 8 -4.01 19.04 -8.15
CA PHE A 8 -4.18 18.80 -6.72
C PHE A 8 -2.93 19.13 -5.92
N GLU A 9 -3.12 19.67 -4.71
CA GLU A 9 -2.07 19.72 -3.69
C GLU A 9 -1.94 18.34 -3.05
N VAL A 10 -0.73 17.80 -3.05
CA VAL A 10 -0.48 16.42 -2.60
C VAL A 10 0.59 16.40 -1.50
N THR A 11 0.27 15.76 -0.39
CA THR A 11 1.24 15.41 0.64
C THR A 11 1.42 13.88 0.62
N GLY A 12 2.58 13.41 0.22
CA GLY A 12 2.97 12.00 0.30
C GLY A 12 3.62 11.70 1.65
N MET A 13 3.23 10.58 2.25
CA MET A 13 3.82 10.12 3.51
C MET A 13 4.36 8.71 3.34
N ASP A 14 5.53 8.45 3.89
CA ASP A 14 6.14 7.13 3.95
C ASP A 14 6.96 6.97 5.24
N MET A 15 7.11 5.74 5.72
CA MET A 15 7.99 5.42 6.85
C MET A 15 9.46 5.26 6.42
N SER A 16 9.71 4.96 5.16
CA SER A 16 11.03 4.67 4.60
C SER A 16 11.72 5.96 4.17
N GLU A 17 12.83 6.30 4.82
CA GLU A 17 13.69 7.43 4.43
C GLU A 17 14.16 7.29 2.98
N GLY A 18 14.58 6.09 2.55
CA GLY A 18 15.03 5.84 1.17
C GLY A 18 13.92 6.05 0.14
N MET A 19 12.65 5.75 0.47
CA MET A 19 11.52 6.05 -0.39
C MET A 19 11.27 7.55 -0.47
N LEU A 20 11.37 8.26 0.65
CA LEU A 20 11.23 9.71 0.70
C LEU A 20 12.35 10.44 -0.08
N GLU A 21 13.61 9.98 0.03
CA GLU A 21 14.71 10.48 -0.78
C GLU A 21 14.47 10.27 -2.28
N SER A 22 14.02 9.07 -2.66
CA SER A 22 13.70 8.75 -4.05
C SER A 22 12.55 9.62 -4.57
N ALA A 23 11.54 9.87 -3.74
CA ALA A 23 10.43 10.76 -4.05
C ALA A 23 10.89 12.21 -4.21
N ALA A 24 11.78 12.70 -3.33
CA ALA A 24 12.37 14.03 -3.40
C ALA A 24 13.21 14.22 -4.68
N LYS A 25 14.03 13.23 -5.05
CA LYS A 25 14.80 13.25 -6.32
C LYS A 25 13.88 13.33 -7.53
N ARG A 26 12.79 12.55 -7.55
CA ARG A 26 11.80 12.61 -8.65
C ARG A 26 11.08 13.97 -8.71
N LYS A 27 10.79 14.58 -7.56
CA LYS A 27 10.19 15.92 -7.49
C LYS A 27 11.08 16.96 -8.15
N GLN A 28 12.42 16.92 -7.93
CA GLN A 28 13.37 17.86 -8.54
C GLN A 28 13.37 17.86 -10.08
N GLY A 29 12.96 16.75 -10.69
CA GLY A 29 12.81 16.63 -12.16
C GLY A 29 11.45 17.07 -12.69
N LEU A 30 10.56 17.62 -11.87
CA LEU A 30 9.24 18.10 -12.29
C LEU A 30 9.27 19.61 -12.58
N PRO A 31 8.39 20.12 -13.46
CA PRO A 31 8.15 21.56 -13.60
C PRO A 31 7.79 22.22 -12.26
N ASP A 32 8.23 23.45 -12.04
CA ASP A 32 8.10 24.18 -10.77
C ASP A 32 6.66 24.28 -10.26
N ASP A 33 5.71 24.49 -11.17
CA ASP A 33 4.28 24.58 -10.84
C ASP A 33 3.69 23.26 -10.35
N ILE A 34 4.22 22.11 -10.80
CA ILE A 34 3.84 20.76 -10.36
C ILE A 34 4.58 20.42 -9.08
N ALA A 35 5.90 20.69 -9.01
CA ALA A 35 6.71 20.44 -7.85
C ALA A 35 6.24 21.25 -6.62
N GLY A 36 5.77 22.49 -6.84
CA GLY A 36 5.23 23.34 -5.78
C GLY A 36 4.00 22.78 -5.09
N ARG A 37 3.20 21.96 -5.79
CA ARG A 37 2.00 21.30 -5.23
C ARG A 37 2.29 19.96 -4.55
N LEU A 38 3.54 19.50 -4.53
CA LEU A 38 3.91 18.20 -4.00
C LEU A 38 4.84 18.34 -2.81
N SER A 39 4.45 17.76 -1.68
CA SER A 39 5.27 17.68 -0.46
C SER A 39 5.39 16.25 0.02
N PHE A 40 6.45 15.96 0.80
CA PHE A 40 6.67 14.66 1.40
C PHE A 40 7.00 14.80 2.88
N VAL A 41 6.51 13.85 3.68
CA VAL A 41 6.74 13.79 5.12
C VAL A 41 7.03 12.36 5.55
N ALA A 42 7.92 12.20 6.53
CA ALA A 42 8.11 10.93 7.20
C ALA A 42 6.93 10.68 8.16
N GLY A 43 6.38 9.46 8.17
CA GLY A 43 5.31 9.14 9.09
C GLY A 43 4.79 7.72 8.95
N ASP A 44 4.16 7.26 10.02
CA ASP A 44 3.48 5.98 10.12
C ASP A 44 1.98 6.20 9.94
N ALA A 45 1.33 5.45 9.05
CA ALA A 45 -0.10 5.53 8.77
C ALA A 45 -0.98 5.32 10.02
N ARG A 46 -0.46 4.68 11.07
CA ARG A 46 -1.17 4.41 12.32
C ARG A 46 -1.15 5.59 13.29
N THR A 47 -0.12 6.43 13.23
CA THR A 47 0.17 7.42 14.28
C THR A 47 0.46 8.82 13.79
N ALA A 48 0.56 9.03 12.48
CA ALA A 48 0.86 10.34 11.91
C ALA A 48 -0.15 11.40 12.34
N ARG A 49 0.36 12.62 12.58
CA ARG A 49 -0.43 13.81 12.95
C ARG A 49 0.14 14.99 12.19
N LEU A 50 -0.46 15.29 11.03
CA LEU A 50 0.03 16.34 10.12
C LEU A 50 -0.49 17.73 10.47
N GLY A 51 -1.42 17.85 11.44
CA GLY A 51 -2.02 19.12 11.84
C GLY A 51 -2.86 19.80 10.76
N ARG A 52 -3.25 19.07 9.73
CA ARG A 52 -4.09 19.56 8.61
C ARG A 52 -5.03 18.48 8.12
N LYS A 53 -6.12 18.91 7.47
CA LYS A 53 -7.10 18.02 6.86
C LYS A 53 -7.08 18.13 5.35
N PHE A 54 -7.61 17.10 4.69
CA PHE A 54 -7.59 16.91 3.25
C PHE A 54 -8.99 16.52 2.75
N ASP A 55 -9.28 16.84 1.49
CA ASP A 55 -10.50 16.39 0.81
C ASP A 55 -10.48 14.87 0.56
N ALA A 56 -9.28 14.32 0.41
CA ALA A 56 -9.09 12.89 0.23
C ALA A 56 -7.80 12.38 0.90
N VAL A 57 -7.89 11.18 1.47
CA VAL A 57 -6.75 10.36 1.89
C VAL A 57 -6.70 9.15 0.99
N ILE A 58 -5.51 8.87 0.42
CA ILE A 58 -5.31 7.76 -0.52
C ILE A 58 -4.21 6.86 0.00
N SER A 59 -4.48 5.56 0.07
CA SER A 59 -3.53 4.55 0.50
C SER A 59 -3.54 3.39 -0.49
N LEU A 60 -2.53 3.31 -1.36
CA LEU A 60 -2.47 2.37 -2.47
C LEU A 60 -1.29 1.40 -2.35
N PHE A 61 -1.32 0.33 -3.16
CA PHE A 61 -0.33 -0.75 -3.18
C PHE A 61 -0.26 -1.52 -1.86
N HIS A 62 -1.44 -1.83 -1.33
CA HIS A 62 -1.65 -2.75 -0.21
C HIS A 62 -1.11 -2.26 1.14
N VAL A 63 -0.93 -0.95 1.31
CA VAL A 63 -0.46 -0.39 2.60
C VAL A 63 -1.40 -0.80 3.75
N MET A 64 -2.72 -0.89 3.49
CA MET A 64 -3.67 -1.36 4.50
C MET A 64 -3.50 -2.87 4.82
N SER A 65 -2.96 -3.67 3.91
CA SER A 65 -2.60 -5.06 4.19
C SER A 65 -1.38 -5.20 5.11
N TYR A 66 -0.49 -4.24 5.15
CA TYR A 66 0.62 -4.22 6.11
C TYR A 66 0.17 -3.95 7.55
N GLN A 67 -1.08 -3.57 7.77
CA GLN A 67 -1.66 -3.39 9.10
C GLN A 67 -2.03 -4.76 9.71
N ALA A 68 -1.03 -5.63 9.91
CA ALA A 68 -1.20 -7.03 10.30
C ALA A 68 -1.24 -7.24 11.83
N GLY A 69 -0.77 -6.26 12.62
CA GLY A 69 -0.79 -6.30 14.07
C GLY A 69 -2.19 -6.08 14.65
N LYS A 70 -2.37 -6.50 15.91
CA LYS A 70 -3.63 -6.28 16.63
C LYS A 70 -3.86 -4.78 16.84
N GLY A 71 -4.94 -4.26 16.28
CA GLY A 71 -5.30 -2.85 16.39
C GLY A 71 -4.69 -1.94 15.33
N ASP A 72 -3.70 -2.40 14.53
CA ASP A 72 -3.03 -1.57 13.53
C ASP A 72 -4.00 -1.00 12.49
N LEU A 73 -4.90 -1.85 11.96
CA LEU A 73 -5.90 -1.41 10.99
C LEU A 73 -6.83 -0.33 11.57
N ALA A 74 -7.29 -0.52 12.80
CA ALA A 74 -8.14 0.46 13.48
C ALA A 74 -7.38 1.79 13.70
N ALA A 75 -6.12 1.74 14.11
CA ALA A 75 -5.27 2.92 14.29
C ALA A 75 -5.03 3.66 12.97
N ALA A 76 -4.76 2.92 11.87
CA ALA A 76 -4.60 3.52 10.56
C ALA A 76 -5.89 4.19 10.06
N PHE A 77 -7.05 3.55 10.24
CA PHE A 77 -8.34 4.12 9.84
C PHE A 77 -8.70 5.36 10.68
N ALA A 78 -8.45 5.33 11.99
CA ALA A 78 -8.63 6.49 12.86
C ALA A 78 -7.72 7.67 12.43
N THR A 79 -6.47 7.38 12.08
CA THR A 79 -5.53 8.37 11.54
C THR A 79 -6.03 8.94 10.21
N CYS A 80 -6.52 8.11 9.29
CA CYS A 80 -7.12 8.59 8.04
C CYS A 80 -8.33 9.51 8.31
N ARG A 81 -9.24 9.12 9.22
CA ARG A 81 -10.42 9.95 9.57
C ARG A 81 -10.02 11.30 10.17
N GLU A 82 -9.01 11.33 11.02
CA GLU A 82 -8.52 12.57 11.62
C GLU A 82 -8.02 13.57 10.57
N HIS A 83 -7.45 13.06 9.49
CA HIS A 83 -6.93 13.88 8.38
C HIS A 83 -7.96 14.16 7.28
N LEU A 84 -9.20 13.68 7.38
CA LEU A 84 -10.26 13.99 6.42
C LEU A 84 -11.09 15.19 6.86
N LEU A 85 -11.40 16.06 5.91
CA LEU A 85 -12.51 16.99 6.03
C LEU A 85 -13.83 16.23 6.16
N ASP A 86 -14.87 16.89 6.68
CA ASP A 86 -16.21 16.29 6.72
C ASP A 86 -16.72 16.08 5.29
N GLY A 87 -17.17 14.85 5.01
CA GLY A 87 -17.52 14.40 3.67
C GLY A 87 -16.34 14.06 2.78
N GLY A 88 -15.11 14.16 3.26
CA GLY A 88 -13.90 13.77 2.56
C GLY A 88 -13.83 12.27 2.28
N ALA A 89 -13.07 11.88 1.27
CA ALA A 89 -12.97 10.51 0.78
C ALA A 89 -11.71 9.80 1.25
N PHE A 90 -11.84 8.57 1.73
CA PHE A 90 -10.74 7.64 1.98
C PHE A 90 -10.74 6.53 0.92
N LEU A 91 -9.75 6.51 0.05
CA LEU A 91 -9.54 5.50 -0.97
C LEU A 91 -8.36 4.61 -0.59
N PHE A 92 -8.56 3.31 -0.54
CA PHE A 92 -7.45 2.38 -0.31
C PHE A 92 -7.67 1.05 -1.02
N ASP A 93 -6.57 0.31 -1.21
CA ASP A 93 -6.61 -1.07 -1.66
C ASP A 93 -5.98 -2.00 -0.62
N CYS A 94 -6.38 -3.26 -0.71
CA CYS A 94 -5.85 -4.33 0.14
C CYS A 94 -5.96 -5.69 -0.55
N TRP A 95 -5.26 -6.69 0.00
CA TRP A 95 -5.48 -8.08 -0.36
C TRP A 95 -6.88 -8.52 0.05
N TYR A 96 -7.59 -9.11 -0.90
CA TYR A 96 -8.99 -9.50 -0.72
C TYR A 96 -9.10 -10.95 -0.27
N GLY A 97 -9.62 -11.17 0.93
CA GLY A 97 -9.68 -12.46 1.60
C GLY A 97 -10.31 -13.60 0.77
N PRO A 98 -11.45 -13.40 0.11
CA PRO A 98 -12.05 -14.45 -0.73
C PRO A 98 -11.10 -14.98 -1.80
N ALA A 99 -10.36 -14.14 -2.51
CA ALA A 99 -9.39 -14.58 -3.52
C ALA A 99 -8.17 -15.25 -2.89
N VAL A 100 -7.61 -14.66 -1.81
CA VAL A 100 -6.47 -15.22 -1.09
C VAL A 100 -6.76 -16.63 -0.58
N LEU A 101 -7.95 -16.87 -0.03
CA LEU A 101 -8.33 -18.17 0.49
C LEU A 101 -8.67 -19.19 -0.61
N THR A 102 -9.24 -18.73 -1.74
CA THR A 102 -9.64 -19.60 -2.85
C THR A 102 -8.47 -20.03 -3.71
N GLN A 103 -7.63 -19.05 -4.12
CA GLN A 103 -6.51 -19.31 -5.02
C GLN A 103 -5.23 -19.71 -4.27
N ARG A 104 -5.10 -19.28 -3.04
CA ARG A 104 -3.91 -19.40 -2.17
C ARG A 104 -2.63 -18.84 -2.81
N PRO A 105 -1.85 -18.07 -2.06
CA PRO A 105 -0.58 -17.58 -2.56
C PRO A 105 0.38 -18.76 -2.78
N ALA A 106 1.12 -18.72 -3.89
CA ALA A 106 2.10 -19.72 -4.27
C ALA A 106 3.50 -19.11 -4.32
N VAL A 107 4.51 -19.96 -4.28
CA VAL A 107 5.90 -19.54 -4.48
C VAL A 107 6.03 -18.89 -5.86
N MET A 108 6.62 -17.70 -5.89
CA MET A 108 6.86 -16.94 -7.11
C MET A 108 8.32 -16.61 -7.29
N VAL A 109 8.85 -16.86 -8.48
CA VAL A 109 10.20 -16.47 -8.86
C VAL A 109 10.11 -15.46 -9.99
N LYS A 110 10.69 -14.27 -9.76
CA LYS A 110 10.80 -13.23 -10.79
C LYS A 110 12.28 -12.99 -11.08
N ARG A 111 12.64 -12.99 -12.36
CA ARG A 111 13.99 -12.67 -12.82
C ARG A 111 13.96 -11.42 -13.68
N LEU A 112 14.88 -10.51 -13.40
CA LEU A 112 15.11 -9.28 -14.15
C LEU A 112 16.60 -9.22 -14.46
N SER A 113 16.93 -8.69 -15.62
CA SER A 113 18.32 -8.57 -16.04
C SER A 113 18.49 -7.34 -16.90
N ASP A 114 19.56 -6.61 -16.67
CA ASP A 114 20.07 -5.57 -17.56
C ASP A 114 21.49 -5.92 -18.05
N GLY A 115 22.23 -4.96 -18.62
CA GLY A 115 23.57 -5.16 -19.13
C GLY A 115 24.56 -5.70 -18.09
N ASN A 116 24.47 -5.23 -16.86
CA ASN A 116 25.46 -5.45 -15.81
C ASN A 116 24.94 -6.28 -14.64
N THR A 117 23.63 -6.29 -14.40
CA THR A 117 23.04 -6.84 -13.18
C THR A 117 21.98 -7.88 -13.52
N GLU A 118 21.93 -8.96 -12.75
CA GLU A 118 20.82 -9.92 -12.73
C GLU A 118 20.19 -9.93 -11.34
N VAL A 119 18.86 -9.80 -11.29
CA VAL A 119 18.10 -9.86 -10.03
C VAL A 119 17.14 -11.03 -10.08
N THR A 120 17.28 -11.96 -9.15
CA THR A 120 16.30 -13.02 -8.92
C THR A 120 15.60 -12.77 -7.60
N ARG A 121 14.29 -12.55 -7.65
CA ARG A 121 13.44 -12.43 -6.46
C ARG A 121 12.60 -13.70 -6.30
N ILE A 122 12.73 -14.35 -5.17
CA ILE A 122 11.92 -15.49 -4.74
C ILE A 122 10.98 -14.98 -3.65
N ALA A 123 9.68 -15.26 -3.79
CA ALA A 123 8.67 -14.98 -2.79
C ALA A 123 8.05 -16.30 -2.32
N GLU A 124 8.16 -16.57 -1.03
CA GLU A 124 7.69 -17.81 -0.39
C GLU A 124 6.62 -17.46 0.64
N PRO A 125 5.33 -17.63 0.31
CA PRO A 125 4.24 -17.31 1.20
C PRO A 125 3.97 -18.42 2.23
N ALA A 126 3.72 -18.02 3.48
CA ALA A 126 3.23 -18.89 4.55
C ALA A 126 1.92 -18.31 5.11
N MET A 127 0.82 -19.07 5.04
CA MET A 127 -0.47 -18.60 5.49
C MET A 127 -0.63 -18.77 7.00
N ARG A 128 -1.16 -17.74 7.66
CA ARG A 128 -1.67 -17.78 9.04
C ARG A 128 -3.19 -17.52 9.02
N PRO A 129 -4.01 -18.54 8.70
CA PRO A 129 -5.44 -18.33 8.41
C PRO A 129 -6.26 -17.84 9.60
N ASN A 130 -5.84 -18.17 10.83
CA ASN A 130 -6.53 -17.70 12.04
C ASN A 130 -6.27 -16.22 12.37
N ASP A 131 -5.24 -15.62 11.74
CA ASP A 131 -4.89 -14.22 11.87
C ASP A 131 -5.31 -13.39 10.65
N ASN A 132 -5.82 -14.02 9.60
CA ASN A 132 -6.05 -13.43 8.28
C ASN A 132 -4.77 -12.81 7.68
N VAL A 133 -3.62 -13.47 7.87
CA VAL A 133 -2.30 -12.97 7.45
C VAL A 133 -1.59 -14.00 6.58
N VAL A 134 -0.83 -13.48 5.63
CA VAL A 134 0.18 -14.24 4.88
C VAL A 134 1.53 -13.62 5.16
N ASP A 135 2.47 -14.39 5.69
CA ASP A 135 3.87 -13.99 5.77
C ASP A 135 4.57 -14.35 4.46
N VAL A 136 5.04 -13.35 3.74
CA VAL A 136 5.77 -13.54 2.47
C VAL A 136 7.25 -13.34 2.73
N GLY A 137 8.00 -14.45 2.75
CA GLY A 137 9.46 -14.43 2.79
C GLY A 137 10.02 -14.08 1.41
N TYR A 138 10.79 -13.03 1.34
CA TYR A 138 11.52 -12.65 0.12
C TYR A 138 12.99 -13.01 0.24
N ALA A 139 13.54 -13.65 -0.80
CA ALA A 139 14.96 -13.72 -1.05
C ALA A 139 15.26 -13.01 -2.38
N VAL A 140 16.04 -11.94 -2.31
CA VAL A 140 16.44 -11.16 -3.49
C VAL A 140 17.93 -11.36 -3.70
N LEU A 141 18.29 -12.04 -4.79
CA LEU A 141 19.65 -12.26 -5.20
C LEU A 141 19.99 -11.23 -6.27
N VAL A 142 21.03 -10.45 -6.02
CA VAL A 142 21.54 -9.44 -6.95
C VAL A 142 22.93 -9.86 -7.39
N THR A 143 23.06 -10.25 -8.65
CA THR A 143 24.32 -10.71 -9.24
C THR A 143 24.91 -9.65 -10.16
N ASP A 144 26.12 -9.20 -9.85
CA ASP A 144 26.93 -8.43 -10.79
C ASP A 144 27.56 -9.36 -11.81
N LYS A 145 27.24 -9.14 -13.08
CA LYS A 145 27.71 -10.02 -14.18
C LYS A 145 29.18 -9.85 -14.52
N GLY A 146 29.76 -8.67 -14.20
CA GLY A 146 31.15 -8.40 -14.46
C GLY A 146 32.09 -9.09 -13.49
N SER A 147 31.75 -9.07 -12.20
CA SER A 147 32.53 -9.71 -11.13
C SER A 147 32.08 -11.15 -10.82
N GLY A 148 30.87 -11.53 -11.22
CA GLY A 148 30.23 -12.79 -10.82
C GLY A 148 29.79 -12.84 -9.36
N THR A 149 29.85 -11.72 -8.64
CA THR A 149 29.49 -11.66 -7.22
C THR A 149 27.98 -11.60 -7.05
N THR A 150 27.43 -12.34 -6.08
CA THR A 150 26.02 -12.33 -5.74
C THR A 150 25.81 -11.89 -4.30
N GLU A 151 25.00 -10.86 -4.11
CA GLU A 151 24.50 -10.44 -2.81
C GLU A 151 23.08 -10.97 -2.60
N THR A 152 22.75 -11.34 -1.37
CA THR A 152 21.41 -11.83 -1.03
C THR A 152 20.80 -10.99 0.08
N LEU A 153 19.65 -10.40 -0.21
CA LEU A 153 18.78 -9.73 0.77
C LEU A 153 17.64 -10.67 1.17
N ARG A 154 17.30 -10.69 2.45
CA ARG A 154 16.17 -11.47 2.97
C ARG A 154 15.26 -10.57 3.80
N GLU A 155 13.96 -10.63 3.51
CA GLU A 155 12.93 -9.86 4.20
C GLU A 155 11.68 -10.72 4.38
N THR A 156 10.90 -10.43 5.40
CA THR A 156 9.58 -11.04 5.59
C THR A 156 8.54 -9.95 5.71
N HIS A 157 7.50 -10.01 4.88
CA HIS A 157 6.39 -9.09 4.89
C HIS A 157 5.13 -9.80 5.35
N SER A 158 4.55 -9.36 6.46
CA SER A 158 3.26 -9.85 6.95
C SER A 158 2.15 -9.03 6.30
N LEU A 159 1.33 -9.67 5.50
CA LEU A 159 0.24 -9.05 4.76
C LEU A 159 -1.11 -9.61 5.22
N ARG A 160 -1.94 -8.74 5.80
CA ARG A 160 -3.31 -9.06 6.17
C ARG A 160 -4.19 -9.04 4.93
N TYR A 161 -5.04 -10.05 4.77
CA TYR A 161 -6.13 -10.02 3.80
C TYR A 161 -7.44 -9.69 4.50
N LEU A 162 -8.22 -8.83 3.86
CA LEU A 162 -9.43 -8.25 4.42
C LEU A 162 -10.69 -8.74 3.70
N PHE A 163 -11.80 -8.72 4.43
CA PHE A 163 -13.12 -9.02 3.91
C PHE A 163 -13.98 -7.76 3.93
N THR A 164 -14.87 -7.59 2.95
CA THR A 164 -15.73 -6.40 2.87
C THR A 164 -16.51 -6.11 4.17
N PRO A 165 -17.11 -7.10 4.87
CA PRO A 165 -17.79 -6.83 6.14
C PRO A 165 -16.83 -6.36 7.26
N GLU A 166 -15.58 -6.84 7.25
CA GLU A 166 -14.54 -6.40 8.20
C GLU A 166 -14.15 -4.94 7.92
N VAL A 167 -13.96 -4.60 6.65
CA VAL A 167 -13.67 -3.23 6.19
C VAL A 167 -14.79 -2.26 6.59
N ASP A 168 -16.04 -2.64 6.34
CA ASP A 168 -17.20 -1.81 6.70
C ASP A 168 -17.29 -1.58 8.20
N THR A 169 -17.09 -2.62 9.00
CA THR A 169 -17.06 -2.52 10.47
C THR A 169 -15.93 -1.59 10.93
N ALA A 170 -14.73 -1.71 10.35
CA ALA A 170 -13.58 -0.90 10.74
C ALA A 170 -13.74 0.57 10.31
N LEU A 171 -14.30 0.84 9.14
CA LEU A 171 -14.66 2.19 8.69
C LEU A 171 -15.70 2.83 9.64
N THR A 172 -16.76 2.09 9.95
CA THR A 172 -17.82 2.56 10.86
C THR A 172 -17.27 2.88 12.25
N ALA A 173 -16.42 2.04 12.79
CA ALA A 173 -15.76 2.28 14.08
C ALA A 173 -14.85 3.51 14.08
N ALA A 174 -14.29 3.88 12.92
CA ALA A 174 -13.50 5.09 12.74
C ALA A 174 -14.36 6.34 12.41
N GLY A 175 -15.70 6.24 12.40
CA GLY A 175 -16.60 7.36 12.07
C GLY A 175 -16.67 7.65 10.56
N MET A 176 -16.46 6.64 9.74
CA MET A 176 -16.61 6.67 8.28
C MET A 176 -17.66 5.66 7.82
N ARG A 177 -18.21 5.83 6.64
CA ARG A 177 -19.11 4.84 6.01
C ARG A 177 -18.49 4.29 4.73
N LEU A 178 -18.68 3.00 4.48
CA LEU A 178 -18.33 2.39 3.22
C LEU A 178 -19.27 2.88 2.10
N CYS A 179 -18.71 3.37 1.01
CA CYS A 179 -19.45 3.89 -0.14
C CYS A 179 -19.36 3.00 -1.37
N ALA A 180 -18.22 2.41 -1.60
CA ALA A 180 -17.98 1.56 -2.77
C ALA A 180 -16.88 0.53 -2.50
N SER A 181 -16.96 -0.60 -3.20
CA SER A 181 -15.91 -1.61 -3.29
C SER A 181 -15.80 -2.12 -4.72
N HIS A 182 -14.59 -2.18 -5.24
CA HIS A 182 -14.30 -2.57 -6.62
C HIS A 182 -13.09 -3.50 -6.70
N ALA A 183 -13.04 -4.33 -7.72
CA ALA A 183 -11.79 -4.98 -8.10
C ALA A 183 -10.79 -3.91 -8.57
N TRP A 184 -9.51 -4.14 -8.33
CA TRP A 184 -8.45 -3.18 -8.69
C TRP A 184 -8.54 -2.76 -10.16
N MET A 185 -8.50 -1.45 -10.42
CA MET A 185 -8.57 -0.83 -11.74
C MET A 185 -9.81 -1.24 -12.55
N SER A 186 -10.92 -1.54 -11.89
CA SER A 186 -12.17 -1.97 -12.51
C SER A 186 -13.35 -1.28 -11.84
N ALA A 187 -14.50 -1.23 -12.52
CA ALA A 187 -15.80 -0.85 -11.94
C ALA A 187 -16.57 -2.06 -11.38
N GLU A 188 -16.07 -3.27 -11.60
CA GLU A 188 -16.73 -4.51 -11.17
C GLU A 188 -16.56 -4.72 -9.65
N PRO A 189 -17.53 -5.33 -8.98
CA PRO A 189 -17.39 -5.70 -7.58
C PRO A 189 -16.26 -6.75 -7.39
N PRO A 190 -15.59 -6.77 -6.23
CA PRO A 190 -14.56 -7.77 -5.98
C PRO A 190 -15.17 -9.17 -5.87
N GLY A 191 -14.47 -10.16 -6.42
CA GLY A 191 -14.88 -11.56 -6.47
C GLY A 191 -13.74 -12.52 -6.12
N PHE A 192 -13.97 -13.83 -6.27
CA PHE A 192 -13.00 -14.88 -5.92
C PHE A 192 -11.68 -14.82 -6.72
N ALA A 193 -11.66 -14.10 -7.83
CA ALA A 193 -10.45 -13.86 -8.63
C ALA A 193 -9.78 -12.51 -8.36
N THR A 194 -10.33 -11.70 -7.47
CA THR A 194 -9.87 -10.35 -7.17
C THR A 194 -8.83 -10.37 -6.06
N TRP A 195 -7.55 -10.34 -6.40
CA TRP A 195 -6.46 -10.29 -5.39
C TRP A 195 -6.37 -8.94 -4.68
N SER A 196 -6.60 -7.85 -5.40
CA SER A 196 -6.60 -6.51 -4.85
C SER A 196 -8.00 -5.90 -4.98
N ALA A 197 -8.62 -5.61 -3.86
CA ALA A 197 -9.90 -4.89 -3.80
C ALA A 197 -9.66 -3.44 -3.37
N CYS A 198 -10.33 -2.51 -4.07
CA CYS A 198 -10.36 -1.09 -3.73
C CYS A 198 -11.62 -0.77 -2.95
N TYR A 199 -11.48 0.08 -1.94
CA TYR A 199 -12.56 0.55 -1.11
C TYR A 199 -12.60 2.07 -1.06
N VAL A 200 -13.79 2.63 -1.03
CA VAL A 200 -14.03 4.06 -0.82
C VAL A 200 -14.87 4.24 0.43
N GLY A 201 -14.28 4.88 1.44
CA GLY A 201 -14.97 5.37 2.63
C GLY A 201 -15.23 6.87 2.54
N LYS A 202 -16.22 7.37 3.26
CA LYS A 202 -16.46 8.79 3.48
C LYS A 202 -16.53 9.11 4.96
N GLY A 203 -15.89 10.22 5.33
CA GLY A 203 -15.91 10.77 6.69
C GLY A 203 -17.03 11.72 6.96
#